data_f08d77f4f486ee6bba52fc3241e51d55
#
_entry.id   f08d77f4f486ee6bba52fc3241e51d55
#
_cell.length_a   1.000
_cell.length_b   1.000
_cell.length_c   1.000
_cell.angle_alpha   90.00
_cell.angle_beta   90.00
_cell.angle_gamma   90.00
#
_symmetry.space_group_name_H-M   'P 1'
#
loop_
_entity.id
_entity.type
_entity.pdbx_description
1 polymer ?
#
loop_
_entity_poly.entity_id
_entity_poly.type
_entity_poly.pdbx_seq_one_letter_code
_entity_poly.pdbx_strand_id
1 'polypeptide(L)'
;MITGISHVGISVANLERSIAFYRDLLGMRLIQEVPLGGANYDAIMGLKGTQGRIAVLRTGNLEIELLEFKRPVPRPVDPDRPVSDQGISHFAIHVEDIAGLHARLEAAGVRFHSALVHFASCATTAAYFRDPDGNFIEMLQENTPGQAEEALAKR
;
A
#
# COMPACT_ATOMS: atom_id res chain seq x y z
N MET A 1 -6.71 -24.37 10.21
CA MET A 1 -7.42 -23.18 10.73
C MET A 1 -6.61 -21.94 10.34
N ILE A 2 -7.21 -20.92 9.73
CA ILE A 2 -6.55 -19.64 9.43
C ILE A 2 -6.48 -18.83 10.74
N THR A 3 -5.31 -18.25 11.05
CA THR A 3 -5.08 -17.47 12.27
C THR A 3 -4.94 -15.97 12.04
N GLY A 4 -4.78 -15.55 10.78
CA GLY A 4 -4.68 -14.13 10.40
C GLY A 4 -4.03 -13.94 9.05
N ILE A 5 -3.78 -12.68 8.69
CA ILE A 5 -2.99 -12.28 7.53
C ILE A 5 -1.54 -12.14 7.98
N SER A 6 -0.61 -12.74 7.24
CA SER A 6 0.82 -12.60 7.50
C SER A 6 1.35 -11.30 6.90
N HIS A 7 1.19 -11.11 5.60
CA HIS A 7 1.69 -9.95 4.86
C HIS A 7 0.85 -9.67 3.60
N VAL A 8 1.11 -8.53 2.99
CA VAL A 8 0.62 -8.17 1.65
C VAL A 8 1.81 -8.18 0.70
N GLY A 9 1.78 -9.04 -0.31
CA GLY A 9 2.80 -9.09 -1.35
C GLY A 9 2.48 -8.15 -2.51
N ILE A 10 3.44 -7.32 -2.92
CA ILE A 10 3.29 -6.34 -3.99
C ILE A 10 4.45 -6.48 -4.96
N SER A 11 4.17 -6.85 -6.20
CA SER A 11 5.17 -6.83 -7.27
C SER A 11 5.39 -5.40 -7.75
N VAL A 12 6.66 -4.96 -7.77
CA VAL A 12 7.04 -3.58 -8.06
C VAL A 12 8.03 -3.52 -9.22
N ALA A 13 7.99 -2.43 -9.98
CA ALA A 13 8.88 -2.21 -11.11
C ALA A 13 10.29 -1.78 -10.68
N ASN A 14 10.43 -1.12 -9.53
CA ASN A 14 11.70 -0.63 -9.00
C ASN A 14 11.67 -0.69 -7.47
N LEU A 15 12.49 -1.56 -6.91
CA LEU A 15 12.50 -1.85 -5.46
C LEU A 15 12.90 -0.63 -4.64
N GLU A 16 13.95 0.10 -5.05
CA GLU A 16 14.45 1.28 -4.32
C GLU A 16 13.40 2.39 -4.26
N ARG A 17 12.72 2.65 -5.39
CA ARG A 17 11.63 3.65 -5.44
C ARG A 17 10.48 3.27 -4.51
N SER A 18 10.11 2.00 -4.50
CA SER A 18 9.02 1.52 -3.65
C SER A 18 9.42 1.49 -2.18
N ILE A 19 10.65 1.06 -1.85
CA ILE A 19 11.18 1.17 -0.47
C ILE A 19 11.13 2.62 0.01
N ALA A 20 11.61 3.58 -0.79
CA ALA A 20 11.58 5.00 -0.42
C ALA A 20 10.15 5.48 -0.16
N PHE A 21 9.18 5.09 -0.98
CA PHE A 21 7.78 5.44 -0.78
C PHE A 21 7.23 4.88 0.55
N TYR A 22 7.34 3.58 0.76
CA TYR A 22 6.77 2.93 1.94
C TYR A 22 7.53 3.29 3.23
N ARG A 23 8.86 3.43 3.18
CA ARG A 23 9.69 3.79 4.32
C ARG A 23 9.62 5.27 4.64
N ASP A 24 9.88 6.15 3.66
CA ASP A 24 10.13 7.56 3.91
C ASP A 24 8.84 8.39 3.92
N LEU A 25 7.84 8.03 3.10
CA LEU A 25 6.56 8.72 3.06
C LEU A 25 5.51 8.10 3.99
N LEU A 26 5.41 6.77 4.05
CA LEU A 26 4.43 6.09 4.91
C LEU A 26 4.98 5.74 6.29
N GLY A 27 6.28 5.93 6.54
CA GLY A 27 6.89 5.72 7.85
C GLY A 27 7.08 4.24 8.24
N MET A 28 7.07 3.33 7.27
CA MET A 28 7.32 1.92 7.54
C MET A 28 8.81 1.65 7.79
N ARG A 29 9.10 0.69 8.62
CA ARG A 29 10.47 0.25 8.90
C ARG A 29 10.87 -0.85 7.94
N LEU A 30 11.97 -0.66 7.18
CA LEU A 30 12.60 -1.72 6.40
C LEU A 30 13.20 -2.76 7.36
N ILE A 31 12.77 -4.02 7.23
CA ILE A 31 13.17 -5.13 8.09
C ILE A 31 14.33 -5.89 7.46
N GLN A 32 14.21 -6.22 6.18
CA GLN A 32 15.23 -6.96 5.45
C GLN A 32 15.09 -6.79 3.94
N GLU A 33 16.19 -7.03 3.24
CA GLU A 33 16.24 -7.28 1.81
C GLU A 33 16.91 -8.61 1.56
N VAL A 34 16.33 -9.41 0.67
CA VAL A 34 16.87 -10.73 0.32
C VAL A 34 16.78 -10.98 -1.19
N PRO A 35 17.68 -11.82 -1.75
CA PRO A 35 17.54 -12.29 -3.12
C PRO A 35 16.24 -13.08 -3.30
N LEU A 36 15.56 -12.86 -4.43
CA LEU A 36 14.43 -13.66 -4.89
C LEU A 36 14.93 -14.62 -5.98
N GLY A 37 14.90 -15.92 -5.71
CA GLY A 37 15.31 -16.92 -6.70
C GLY A 37 15.63 -18.29 -6.14
N GLY A 38 15.86 -19.24 -7.04
CA GLY A 38 16.16 -20.62 -6.71
C GLY A 38 14.95 -21.54 -6.66
N ALA A 39 15.22 -22.84 -6.51
CA ALA A 39 14.22 -23.90 -6.70
C ALA A 39 12.99 -23.77 -5.79
N ASN A 40 13.16 -23.29 -4.55
CA ASN A 40 12.04 -23.13 -3.62
C ASN A 40 11.08 -22.01 -4.05
N TYR A 41 11.61 -20.88 -4.52
CA TYR A 41 10.77 -19.79 -5.06
C TYR A 41 10.08 -20.21 -6.36
N ASP A 42 10.81 -20.90 -7.24
CA ASP A 42 10.22 -21.45 -8.47
C ASP A 42 9.05 -22.38 -8.15
N ALA A 43 9.22 -23.28 -7.17
CA ALA A 43 8.19 -24.24 -6.78
C ALA A 43 6.95 -23.57 -6.18
N ILE A 44 7.12 -22.66 -5.19
CA ILE A 44 5.99 -22.02 -4.50
C ILE A 44 5.23 -21.04 -5.40
N MET A 45 5.92 -20.38 -6.33
CA MET A 45 5.32 -19.40 -7.23
C MET A 45 4.84 -20.01 -8.56
N GLY A 46 5.15 -21.27 -8.83
CA GLY A 46 4.84 -21.92 -10.11
C GLY A 46 5.61 -21.31 -11.29
N LEU A 47 6.80 -20.77 -11.04
CA LEU A 47 7.66 -20.11 -12.01
C LEU A 47 8.87 -20.97 -12.36
N LYS A 48 9.71 -20.50 -13.28
CA LYS A 48 11.00 -21.15 -13.63
C LYS A 48 12.08 -20.11 -13.79
N GLY A 49 13.22 -20.35 -13.13
CA GLY A 49 14.38 -19.49 -13.23
C GLY A 49 14.15 -18.10 -12.63
N THR A 50 13.39 -18.03 -11.56
CA THR A 50 13.05 -16.78 -10.85
C THR A 50 14.31 -16.08 -10.40
N GLN A 51 14.41 -14.79 -10.70
CA GLN A 51 15.48 -13.89 -10.29
C GLN A 51 14.89 -12.52 -9.94
N GLY A 52 15.32 -11.98 -8.81
CA GLY A 52 14.87 -10.68 -8.35
C GLY A 52 15.34 -10.36 -6.95
N ARG A 53 14.58 -9.50 -6.27
CA ARG A 53 14.83 -9.12 -4.88
C ARG A 53 13.50 -8.96 -4.15
N ILE A 54 13.53 -9.17 -2.84
CA ILE A 54 12.41 -8.91 -1.94
C ILE A 54 12.88 -7.93 -0.88
N ALA A 55 12.04 -6.94 -0.57
CA ALA A 55 12.16 -6.11 0.62
C ALA A 55 10.95 -6.30 1.51
N VAL A 56 11.17 -6.48 2.79
CA VAL A 56 10.12 -6.61 3.81
C VAL A 56 10.07 -5.33 4.64
N LEU A 57 8.91 -4.68 4.67
CA LEU A 57 8.67 -3.48 5.47
C LEU A 57 7.53 -3.74 6.46
N ARG A 58 7.59 -3.09 7.63
CA ARG A 58 6.59 -3.29 8.70
C ARG A 58 6.21 -1.98 9.39
N THR A 59 4.94 -1.86 9.73
CA THR A 59 4.40 -0.85 10.65
C THR A 59 3.18 -1.42 11.39
N GLY A 60 3.09 -1.22 12.70
CA GLY A 60 2.00 -1.78 13.49
C GLY A 60 1.84 -3.29 13.26
N ASN A 61 0.64 -3.71 12.83
CA ASN A 61 0.31 -5.08 12.46
C ASN A 61 0.39 -5.35 10.94
N LEU A 62 0.84 -4.36 10.15
CA LEU A 62 0.99 -4.48 8.70
C LEU A 62 2.42 -4.86 8.33
N GLU A 63 2.56 -5.93 7.55
CA GLU A 63 3.79 -6.28 6.86
C GLU A 63 3.56 -6.28 5.35
N ILE A 64 4.48 -5.66 4.62
CA ILE A 64 4.47 -5.61 3.16
C ILE A 64 5.75 -6.27 2.64
N GLU A 65 5.58 -7.19 1.68
CA GLU A 65 6.67 -7.70 0.86
C GLU A 65 6.66 -7.03 -0.51
N LEU A 66 7.70 -6.28 -0.82
CA LEU A 66 7.91 -5.72 -2.15
C LEU A 66 8.77 -6.69 -2.94
N LEU A 67 8.26 -7.16 -4.08
CA LEU A 67 8.92 -8.13 -4.95
C LEU A 67 9.31 -7.48 -6.28
N GLU A 68 10.60 -7.29 -6.52
CA GLU A 68 11.11 -6.87 -7.83
C GLU A 68 11.58 -8.08 -8.61
N PHE A 69 10.89 -8.41 -9.70
CA PHE A 69 11.29 -9.51 -10.58
C PHE A 69 12.19 -9.01 -11.72
N LYS A 70 13.31 -9.69 -11.94
CA LYS A 70 14.12 -9.58 -13.16
C LYS A 70 13.77 -10.69 -14.14
N ARG A 71 13.42 -11.88 -13.59
CA ARG A 71 12.92 -13.04 -14.36
C ARG A 71 11.85 -13.78 -13.56
N PRO A 72 10.75 -14.21 -14.23
CA PRO A 72 10.36 -13.78 -15.57
C PRO A 72 10.17 -12.26 -15.62
N VAL A 73 10.29 -11.66 -16.81
CA VAL A 73 10.03 -10.22 -16.98
C VAL A 73 8.56 -9.96 -16.68
N PRO A 74 8.23 -9.11 -15.69
CA PRO A 74 6.84 -8.87 -15.31
C PRO A 74 6.08 -8.09 -16.39
N ARG A 75 4.77 -8.34 -16.49
CA ARG A 75 3.89 -7.44 -17.24
C ARG A 75 3.57 -6.24 -16.35
N PRO A 76 3.69 -5.02 -16.87
CA PRO A 76 3.30 -3.84 -16.10
C PRO A 76 1.79 -3.86 -15.81
N VAL A 77 1.41 -3.38 -14.64
CA VAL A 77 0.02 -3.07 -14.32
C VAL A 77 -0.33 -1.75 -15.01
N ASP A 78 -1.58 -1.61 -15.47
CA ASP A 78 -2.09 -0.32 -15.90
C ASP A 78 -2.16 0.63 -14.67
N PRO A 79 -1.34 1.69 -14.64
CA PRO A 79 -1.32 2.61 -13.50
C PRO A 79 -2.62 3.42 -13.36
N ASP A 80 -3.47 3.40 -14.38
CA ASP A 80 -4.75 4.12 -14.42
C ASP A 80 -5.96 3.19 -14.28
N ARG A 81 -5.75 1.89 -14.06
CA ARG A 81 -6.86 0.96 -13.86
C ARG A 81 -7.83 1.48 -12.79
N PRO A 82 -9.15 1.34 -13.00
CA PRO A 82 -10.12 1.74 -11.99
C PRO A 82 -10.13 0.75 -10.80
N VAL A 83 -10.54 1.23 -9.62
CA VAL A 83 -10.67 0.40 -8.42
C VAL A 83 -11.72 -0.71 -8.56
N SER A 84 -12.61 -0.59 -9.54
CA SER A 84 -13.68 -1.55 -9.84
C SER A 84 -13.20 -2.80 -10.60
N ASP A 85 -11.97 -2.82 -11.09
CA ASP A 85 -11.44 -3.98 -11.79
C ASP A 85 -11.30 -5.17 -10.84
N GLN A 86 -11.57 -6.37 -11.38
CA GLN A 86 -11.55 -7.59 -10.56
C GLN A 86 -10.15 -7.89 -10.03
N GLY A 87 -10.10 -8.42 -8.81
CA GLY A 87 -8.89 -8.78 -8.08
C GLY A 87 -8.86 -8.09 -6.70
N ILE A 88 -7.67 -8.01 -6.11
CA ILE A 88 -7.49 -7.21 -4.90
C ILE A 88 -7.59 -5.74 -5.29
N SER A 89 -8.65 -5.07 -4.83
CA SER A 89 -8.89 -3.66 -5.16
C SER A 89 -7.88 -2.75 -4.46
N HIS A 90 -7.69 -2.94 -3.15
CA HIS A 90 -6.81 -2.14 -2.30
C HIS A 90 -6.48 -2.90 -1.01
N PHE A 91 -5.56 -2.36 -0.25
CA PHE A 91 -5.44 -2.62 1.19
C PHE A 91 -5.57 -1.28 1.94
N ALA A 92 -6.07 -1.36 3.17
CA ALA A 92 -6.31 -0.17 3.99
C ALA A 92 -5.32 -0.07 5.13
N ILE A 93 -4.94 1.17 5.46
CA ILE A 93 -4.09 1.50 6.61
C ILE A 93 -4.83 2.43 7.58
N HIS A 94 -4.75 2.13 8.87
CA HIS A 94 -5.23 3.05 9.90
C HIS A 94 -4.23 4.17 10.12
N VAL A 95 -4.74 5.40 10.24
CA VAL A 95 -3.93 6.58 10.53
C VAL A 95 -4.56 7.40 11.66
N GLU A 96 -3.73 8.03 12.49
CA GLU A 96 -4.18 8.88 13.61
C GLU A 96 -4.39 10.34 13.20
N ASP A 97 -3.59 10.83 12.24
CA ASP A 97 -3.68 12.20 11.67
C ASP A 97 -3.80 12.10 10.15
N ILE A 98 -5.00 11.81 9.68
CA ILE A 98 -5.27 11.64 8.25
C ILE A 98 -5.08 12.93 7.45
N ALA A 99 -5.38 14.09 8.05
CA ALA A 99 -5.21 15.38 7.39
C ALA A 99 -3.74 15.73 7.20
N GLY A 100 -2.92 15.53 8.22
CA GLY A 100 -1.48 15.75 8.14
C GLY A 100 -0.79 14.77 7.19
N LEU A 101 -1.19 13.49 7.19
CA LEU A 101 -0.67 12.52 6.25
C LEU A 101 -1.06 12.87 4.81
N HIS A 102 -2.33 13.21 4.56
CA HIS A 102 -2.81 13.63 3.24
C HIS A 102 -1.98 14.79 2.69
N ALA A 103 -1.86 15.88 3.46
CA ALA A 103 -1.11 17.06 3.04
C ALA A 103 0.37 16.74 2.74
N ARG A 104 1.01 15.89 3.56
CA ARG A 104 2.40 15.47 3.35
C ARG A 104 2.56 14.65 2.08
N LEU A 105 1.66 13.73 1.81
CA LEU A 105 1.68 12.89 0.61
C LEU A 105 1.39 13.72 -0.66
N GLU A 106 0.43 14.65 -0.63
CA GLU A 106 0.18 15.60 -1.73
C GLU A 106 1.41 16.45 -2.04
N ALA A 107 2.05 17.01 -1.01
CA ALA A 107 3.27 17.79 -1.18
C ALA A 107 4.42 16.98 -1.78
N ALA A 108 4.45 15.66 -1.56
CA ALA A 108 5.38 14.73 -2.18
C ALA A 108 4.97 14.27 -3.59
N GLY A 109 3.86 14.78 -4.13
CA GLY A 109 3.35 14.44 -5.47
C GLY A 109 2.60 13.12 -5.56
N VAL A 110 2.15 12.56 -4.43
CA VAL A 110 1.33 11.34 -4.43
C VAL A 110 -0.05 11.65 -5.00
N ARG A 111 -0.49 10.78 -5.92
CA ARG A 111 -1.77 10.95 -6.61
C ARG A 111 -2.92 10.39 -5.77
N PHE A 112 -3.82 11.27 -5.34
CA PHE A 112 -5.08 10.93 -4.69
C PHE A 112 -6.22 10.84 -5.71
N HIS A 113 -7.27 10.05 -5.38
CA HIS A 113 -8.50 9.98 -6.17
C HIS A 113 -9.49 11.08 -5.82
N SER A 114 -9.44 11.57 -4.58
CA SER A 114 -10.30 12.64 -4.06
C SER A 114 -9.63 13.33 -2.88
N ALA A 115 -10.18 14.46 -2.47
CA ALA A 115 -9.97 15.01 -1.13
C ALA A 115 -10.44 13.99 -0.07
N LEU A 116 -10.15 14.27 1.20
CA LEU A 116 -10.65 13.48 2.33
C LEU A 116 -12.17 13.42 2.32
N VAL A 117 -12.73 12.22 2.44
CA VAL A 117 -14.18 11.99 2.50
C VAL A 117 -14.54 11.48 3.88
N HIS A 118 -15.51 12.17 4.52
CA HIS A 118 -16.06 11.75 5.79
C HIS A 118 -17.33 10.93 5.60
N PHE A 119 -17.36 9.73 6.17
CA PHE A 119 -18.50 8.83 6.18
C PHE A 119 -19.21 8.90 7.54
N ALA A 120 -20.28 9.71 7.63
CA ALA A 120 -21.01 9.91 8.87
C ALA A 120 -21.63 8.62 9.43
N SER A 121 -22.00 7.66 8.56
CA SER A 121 -22.63 6.40 8.95
C SER A 121 -21.72 5.48 9.78
N CYS A 122 -20.40 5.60 9.61
CA CYS A 122 -19.42 4.81 10.37
C CYS A 122 -18.38 5.68 11.08
N ALA A 123 -18.59 6.99 11.17
CA ALA A 123 -17.69 7.95 11.80
C ALA A 123 -16.23 7.82 11.32
N THR A 124 -16.02 7.59 10.03
CA THR A 124 -14.71 7.35 9.44
C THR A 124 -14.38 8.43 8.42
N THR A 125 -13.14 8.87 8.38
CA THR A 125 -12.61 9.69 7.28
C THR A 125 -11.62 8.87 6.49
N ALA A 126 -11.71 8.90 5.17
CA ALA A 126 -10.86 8.09 4.30
C ALA A 126 -10.48 8.82 3.00
N ALA A 127 -9.42 8.36 2.37
CA ALA A 127 -9.06 8.69 0.99
C ALA A 127 -8.28 7.54 0.35
N TYR A 128 -8.39 7.43 -0.98
CA TYR A 128 -7.60 6.51 -1.78
C TYR A 128 -6.45 7.26 -2.44
N PHE A 129 -5.27 6.64 -2.42
CA PHE A 129 -4.10 7.09 -3.15
C PHE A 129 -3.40 5.92 -3.82
N ARG A 130 -2.39 6.21 -4.62
CA ARG A 130 -1.63 5.18 -5.33
C ARG A 130 -0.18 5.17 -4.90
N ASP A 131 0.36 3.96 -4.82
CA ASP A 131 1.80 3.78 -4.73
C ASP A 131 2.48 4.10 -6.08
N PRO A 132 3.82 4.07 -6.16
CA PRO A 132 4.55 4.37 -7.40
C PRO A 132 4.25 3.45 -8.58
N ASP A 133 3.72 2.24 -8.34
CA ASP A 133 3.35 1.27 -9.36
C ASP A 133 1.85 1.27 -9.69
N GLY A 134 1.08 2.19 -9.07
CA GLY A 134 -0.34 2.37 -9.32
C GLY A 134 -1.26 1.50 -8.46
N ASN A 135 -0.73 0.80 -7.46
CA ASN A 135 -1.56 0.04 -6.53
C ASN A 135 -2.34 0.96 -5.61
N PHE A 136 -3.59 0.59 -5.35
CA PHE A 136 -4.45 1.38 -4.48
C PHE A 136 -4.15 1.11 -3.00
N ILE A 137 -4.03 2.19 -2.26
CA ILE A 137 -3.96 2.19 -0.81
C ILE A 137 -5.10 3.08 -0.31
N GLU A 138 -5.88 2.56 0.64
CA GLU A 138 -6.84 3.35 1.40
C GLU A 138 -6.18 3.78 2.70
N MET A 139 -6.22 5.06 3.01
CA MET A 139 -5.98 5.53 4.37
C MET A 139 -7.29 5.86 5.04
N LEU A 140 -7.45 5.45 6.28
CA LEU A 140 -8.65 5.69 7.04
C LEU A 140 -8.34 6.03 8.50
N GLN A 141 -9.16 6.93 9.04
CA GLN A 141 -9.15 7.32 10.42
C GLN A 141 -10.55 7.15 11.00
N GLU A 142 -10.68 6.40 12.09
CA GLU A 142 -11.88 6.38 12.89
C GLU A 142 -11.96 7.69 13.69
N ASN A 143 -13.06 8.42 13.54
CA ASN A 143 -13.24 9.69 14.20
C ASN A 143 -13.89 9.51 15.57
N THR A 144 -13.38 10.21 16.57
CA THR A 144 -14.12 10.41 17.81
C THR A 144 -15.37 11.29 17.52
N PRO A 145 -16.42 11.27 18.39
CA PRO A 145 -17.61 12.07 18.18
C PRO A 145 -17.34 13.54 17.87
N GLY A 146 -16.37 14.18 18.56
CA GLY A 146 -15.99 15.56 18.30
C GLY A 146 -15.29 15.80 16.95
N GLN A 147 -14.45 14.87 16.53
CA GLN A 147 -13.79 14.94 15.21
C GLN A 147 -14.78 14.75 14.06
N ALA A 148 -15.79 13.90 14.26
CA ALA A 148 -16.86 13.72 13.28
C ALA A 148 -17.69 15.00 13.07
N GLU A 149 -18.02 15.72 14.15
CA GLU A 149 -18.73 17.01 14.09
C GLU A 149 -17.91 18.08 13.37
N GLU A 150 -16.60 18.17 13.68
CA GLU A 150 -15.70 19.12 13.03
C GLU A 150 -15.52 18.84 11.53
N ALA A 151 -15.44 17.55 11.13
CA ALA A 151 -15.36 17.16 9.73
C ALA A 151 -16.64 17.50 8.94
N LEU A 152 -17.80 17.44 9.58
CA LEU A 152 -19.09 17.84 8.98
C LEU A 152 -19.22 19.38 8.85
N ALA A 153 -18.65 20.14 9.78
CA ALA A 153 -18.74 21.60 9.77
C ALA A 153 -17.86 22.28 8.69
N LYS A 154 -16.87 21.56 8.15
CA LYS A 154 -15.95 22.05 7.10
C LYS A 154 -16.46 21.81 5.67
N ARG A 155 -17.70 21.38 5.49
CA ARG A 155 -18.39 21.22 4.20
C ARG A 155 -19.27 22.44 3.92
#